data_522a9c51697d7550126153660562bd9f
#
_entry.id   522a9c51697d7550126153660562bd9f
#
_cell.length_a   1.000
_cell.length_b   1.000
_cell.length_c   1.000
_cell.angle_alpha   90.00
_cell.angle_beta   90.00
_cell.angle_gamma   90.00
#
_symmetry.space_group_name_H-M   'P 1'
#
loop_
_entity.id
_entity.type
_entity.pdbx_description
1 polymer ?
#
loop_
_entity_poly.entity_id
_entity_poly.type
_entity_poly.pdbx_seq_one_letter_code
_entity_poly.pdbx_strand_id
1 'polypeptide(L)'
;MRQAIPVGLIAACLLAPLPASAQTANNLTALKGLAPVTTLPNSPAGNAALAANYVVTGGIQTGAIRLPTLLPFPDQRQQALKDAFITGGNLADLADGLGTTLGSAYLARAHYVDRDRFTSVSQALADLIAYTNATSGSDSNSGKYFFANATTDGKAPVSDEAAAILKDDAGVVDVFGKQYGHPAGAVGAGPYGNSRPFQTEPTVATITGPDYFNAPSDNTVYNRGPTMNLIASPSYPSGHTTYGYSGSLLLAILIPGRYQQMVARGAEYGNDRIILGAHYAMDVLGGRTLAAYDLAHLLANDPAYVNQTLRGPPVIANYQAAVKTAQADLTALLQTGCGNPVPLCAHEDTGRFSDPAQNEAFYIATQTYSLPVVYAKNADRLENVGDIAHEAGFLLTAAFPSLTLDEADQILTETEGPGGGFLDDGSAFGVYSRLNLYAAAGKAAQRAAAK
;
A
#
# COMPACT_ATOMS: atom_id res chain seq x y z
N MET A 1 -60.52 6.04 -6.62
CA MET A 1 -59.36 6.89 -6.24
C MET A 1 -58.11 6.05 -6.42
N ARG A 2 -57.37 6.29 -7.51
CA ARG A 2 -56.06 5.61 -7.77
C ARG A 2 -54.97 6.59 -7.37
N GLN A 3 -54.18 6.25 -6.34
CA GLN A 3 -53.03 7.02 -5.95
C GLN A 3 -51.89 6.81 -6.96
N ALA A 4 -51.40 7.89 -7.52
CA ALA A 4 -50.21 7.92 -8.36
C ALA A 4 -48.96 7.91 -7.47
N ILE A 5 -48.06 6.95 -7.73
CA ILE A 5 -46.74 6.86 -7.12
C ILE A 5 -45.82 7.81 -7.93
N PRO A 6 -45.08 8.74 -7.30
CA PRO A 6 -44.13 9.55 -8.02
C PRO A 6 -42.91 8.72 -8.44
N VAL A 7 -42.68 8.66 -9.74
CA VAL A 7 -41.44 8.13 -10.32
C VAL A 7 -40.32 9.13 -10.01
N GLY A 8 -39.42 8.77 -9.09
CA GLY A 8 -38.21 9.53 -8.83
C GLY A 8 -37.31 9.49 -10.03
N LEU A 9 -36.96 10.64 -10.58
CA LEU A 9 -35.92 10.83 -11.59
C LEU A 9 -34.58 10.43 -10.98
N ILE A 10 -34.04 9.29 -11.42
CA ILE A 10 -32.63 8.96 -11.19
C ILE A 10 -31.83 9.83 -12.18
N ALA A 11 -31.24 10.90 -11.68
CA ALA A 11 -30.26 11.68 -12.42
C ALA A 11 -29.00 10.83 -12.61
N ALA A 12 -28.85 10.22 -13.78
CA ALA A 12 -27.59 9.65 -14.19
C ALA A 12 -26.60 10.82 -14.39
N CYS A 13 -25.74 11.07 -13.40
CA CYS A 13 -24.60 11.94 -13.59
C CYS A 13 -23.65 11.27 -14.59
N LEU A 14 -23.75 11.68 -15.84
CA LEU A 14 -22.71 11.47 -16.85
C LEU A 14 -21.44 12.18 -16.35
N LEU A 15 -20.53 11.42 -15.74
CA LEU A 15 -19.19 11.89 -15.39
C LEU A 15 -18.46 12.18 -16.70
N ALA A 16 -18.43 13.45 -17.10
CA ALA A 16 -17.50 13.91 -18.13
C ALA A 16 -16.08 13.58 -17.63
N PRO A 17 -15.18 13.07 -18.48
CA PRO A 17 -13.79 12.89 -18.10
C PRO A 17 -13.23 14.26 -17.72
N LEU A 18 -12.80 14.40 -16.46
CA LEU A 18 -12.06 15.59 -16.05
C LEU A 18 -10.76 15.64 -16.86
N PRO A 19 -10.29 16.84 -17.24
CA PRO A 19 -8.99 16.96 -17.88
C PRO A 19 -7.94 16.29 -17.01
N ALA A 20 -6.94 15.67 -17.65
CA ALA A 20 -5.79 15.11 -16.96
C ALA A 20 -5.24 16.19 -16.01
N SER A 21 -5.31 15.92 -14.70
CA SER A 21 -4.76 16.86 -13.73
C SER A 21 -3.25 16.86 -13.89
N ALA A 22 -2.66 18.04 -14.06
CA ALA A 22 -1.21 18.20 -13.97
C ALA A 22 -0.73 17.59 -12.65
N GLN A 23 0.48 16.99 -12.63
CA GLN A 23 1.09 16.51 -11.41
C GLN A 23 1.12 17.64 -10.37
N THR A 24 0.69 17.36 -9.16
CA THR A 24 0.74 18.29 -8.03
C THR A 24 2.14 18.31 -7.41
N ALA A 25 2.42 19.22 -6.50
CA ALA A 25 3.73 19.30 -5.85
C ALA A 25 4.09 18.01 -5.09
N ASN A 26 3.12 17.40 -4.38
CA ASN A 26 3.32 16.12 -3.71
C ASN A 26 3.56 14.98 -4.70
N ASN A 27 2.79 14.91 -5.78
CA ASN A 27 3.02 13.91 -6.83
C ASN A 27 4.45 14.01 -7.40
N LEU A 28 4.95 15.21 -7.69
CA LEU A 28 6.31 15.40 -8.21
C LEU A 28 7.38 14.93 -7.21
N THR A 29 7.20 15.19 -5.91
CA THR A 29 8.11 14.72 -4.87
C THR A 29 8.09 13.19 -4.75
N ALA A 30 6.92 12.59 -4.74
CA ALA A 30 6.76 11.13 -4.73
C ALA A 30 7.37 10.48 -5.99
N LEU A 31 7.18 11.09 -7.17
CA LEU A 31 7.79 10.63 -8.44
C LEU A 31 9.32 10.65 -8.36
N LYS A 32 9.91 11.70 -7.81
CA LYS A 32 11.36 11.79 -7.61
C LYS A 32 11.85 10.69 -6.67
N GLY A 33 11.13 10.42 -5.59
CA GLY A 33 11.46 9.33 -4.66
C GLY A 33 11.34 7.93 -5.26
N LEU A 34 10.43 7.71 -6.20
CA LEU A 34 10.27 6.45 -6.92
C LEU A 34 11.21 6.31 -8.12
N ALA A 35 11.83 7.41 -8.59
CA ALA A 35 12.63 7.44 -9.81
C ALA A 35 13.91 6.58 -9.81
N PRO A 36 14.57 6.23 -8.68
CA PRO A 36 15.74 5.39 -8.68
C PRO A 36 15.58 4.08 -9.47
N VAL A 37 14.36 3.55 -9.60
CA VAL A 37 14.07 2.37 -10.44
C VAL A 37 14.51 2.57 -11.90
N THR A 38 14.49 3.79 -12.42
CA THR A 38 14.81 4.11 -13.81
C THR A 38 16.30 3.96 -14.12
N THR A 39 17.16 4.07 -13.11
CA THR A 39 18.62 3.99 -13.25
C THR A 39 19.15 2.56 -13.10
N LEU A 40 18.33 1.60 -12.63
CA LEU A 40 18.76 0.21 -12.41
C LEU A 40 19.43 -0.42 -13.64
N PRO A 41 18.90 -0.27 -14.87
CA PRO A 41 19.54 -0.85 -16.06
C PRO A 41 20.95 -0.31 -16.34
N ASN A 42 21.34 0.80 -15.71
CA ASN A 42 22.60 1.50 -15.98
C ASN A 42 23.77 0.99 -15.13
N SER A 43 23.54 0.03 -14.23
CA SER A 43 24.59 -0.53 -13.38
C SER A 43 24.53 -2.06 -13.28
N PRO A 44 25.68 -2.74 -13.05
CA PRO A 44 25.68 -4.17 -12.81
C PRO A 44 24.81 -4.59 -11.62
N ALA A 45 24.82 -3.84 -10.52
CA ALA A 45 24.01 -4.12 -9.33
C ALA A 45 22.51 -3.95 -9.62
N GLY A 46 22.13 -2.90 -10.33
CA GLY A 46 20.75 -2.66 -10.75
C GLY A 46 20.24 -3.74 -11.71
N ASN A 47 21.06 -4.15 -12.68
CA ASN A 47 20.70 -5.27 -13.57
C ASN A 47 20.56 -6.59 -12.81
N ALA A 48 21.42 -6.87 -11.84
CA ALA A 48 21.29 -8.04 -10.97
C ALA A 48 19.98 -7.98 -10.14
N ALA A 49 19.62 -6.80 -9.63
CA ALA A 49 18.37 -6.62 -8.90
C ALA A 49 17.13 -6.82 -9.80
N LEU A 50 17.15 -6.31 -11.04
CA LEU A 50 16.06 -6.53 -12.01
C LEU A 50 15.92 -8.02 -12.38
N ALA A 51 17.02 -8.71 -12.60
CA ALA A 51 17.01 -10.15 -12.88
C ALA A 51 16.45 -10.93 -11.67
N ALA A 52 16.89 -10.60 -10.45
CA ALA A 52 16.37 -11.22 -9.23
C ALA A 52 14.88 -10.92 -9.03
N ASN A 53 14.41 -9.69 -9.31
CA ASN A 53 13.01 -9.31 -9.23
C ASN A 53 12.11 -10.23 -10.08
N TYR A 54 12.53 -10.54 -11.30
CA TYR A 54 11.82 -11.47 -12.17
C TYR A 54 11.77 -12.89 -11.58
N VAL A 55 12.92 -13.43 -11.16
CA VAL A 55 13.04 -14.79 -10.61
C VAL A 55 12.25 -14.94 -9.29
N VAL A 56 12.40 -13.98 -8.39
CA VAL A 56 11.72 -14.01 -7.08
C VAL A 56 10.22 -13.91 -7.27
N THR A 57 9.76 -13.02 -8.14
CA THR A 57 8.33 -12.86 -8.44
C THR A 57 7.72 -14.16 -8.96
N GLY A 58 8.30 -14.77 -9.97
CA GLY A 58 7.85 -16.07 -10.51
C GLY A 58 7.92 -17.19 -9.48
N GLY A 59 8.97 -17.21 -8.66
CA GLY A 59 9.16 -18.19 -7.60
C GLY A 59 8.10 -18.09 -6.49
N ILE A 60 7.73 -16.89 -6.06
CA ILE A 60 6.65 -16.66 -5.07
C ILE A 60 5.29 -17.03 -5.68
N GLN A 61 5.01 -16.59 -6.91
CA GLN A 61 3.77 -16.85 -7.60
C GLN A 61 3.46 -18.34 -7.76
N THR A 62 4.48 -19.14 -8.05
CA THR A 62 4.37 -20.60 -8.21
C THR A 62 4.51 -21.37 -6.90
N GLY A 63 5.05 -20.77 -5.84
CA GLY A 63 5.41 -21.41 -4.58
C GLY A 63 6.75 -22.14 -4.63
N ALA A 64 7.55 -21.98 -5.70
CA ALA A 64 8.90 -22.52 -5.79
C ALA A 64 9.88 -21.83 -4.83
N ILE A 65 9.71 -20.52 -4.62
CA ILE A 65 10.36 -19.75 -3.56
C ILE A 65 9.32 -19.56 -2.44
N ARG A 66 9.57 -20.19 -1.32
CA ARG A 66 8.71 -20.07 -0.13
C ARG A 66 9.31 -19.04 0.81
N LEU A 67 8.68 -17.88 0.90
CA LEU A 67 8.88 -16.98 2.02
C LEU A 67 8.17 -17.56 3.25
N PRO A 68 8.54 -17.15 4.49
CA PRO A 68 7.64 -17.32 5.62
C PRO A 68 6.24 -16.82 5.24
N THR A 69 5.19 -17.59 5.51
CA THR A 69 3.80 -17.23 5.20
C THR A 69 2.97 -17.32 6.46
N LEU A 70 1.92 -16.50 6.55
CA LEU A 70 0.99 -16.51 7.69
C LEU A 70 -0.01 -17.67 7.60
N LEU A 71 -0.15 -18.24 6.41
CA LEU A 71 -0.99 -19.40 6.12
C LEU A 71 -0.18 -20.46 5.37
N PRO A 72 -0.58 -21.74 5.39
CA PRO A 72 -0.10 -22.72 4.43
C PRO A 72 -0.29 -22.19 3.00
N PHE A 73 0.65 -22.46 2.10
CA PHE A 73 0.66 -21.83 0.77
C PHE A 73 -0.64 -22.00 -0.03
N PRO A 74 -1.34 -23.17 -0.02
CA PRO A 74 -2.64 -23.28 -0.67
C PRO A 74 -3.70 -22.31 -0.11
N ASP A 75 -3.70 -22.10 1.21
CA ASP A 75 -4.64 -21.20 1.88
C ASP A 75 -4.25 -19.74 1.63
N GLN A 76 -2.94 -19.41 1.56
CA GLN A 76 -2.45 -18.09 1.17
C GLN A 76 -2.88 -17.72 -0.25
N ARG A 77 -2.92 -18.68 -1.18
CA ARG A 77 -3.45 -18.46 -2.54
C ARG A 77 -4.96 -18.14 -2.51
N GLN A 78 -5.72 -18.75 -1.61
CA GLN A 78 -7.14 -18.42 -1.44
C GLN A 78 -7.31 -17.03 -0.81
N GLN A 79 -6.45 -16.67 0.15
CA GLN A 79 -6.44 -15.34 0.73
C GLN A 79 -6.11 -14.27 -0.33
N ALA A 80 -5.16 -14.55 -1.22
CA ALA A 80 -4.82 -13.66 -2.32
C ALA A 80 -6.01 -13.36 -3.26
N LEU A 81 -6.87 -14.34 -3.53
CA LEU A 81 -8.10 -14.09 -4.30
C LEU A 81 -9.09 -13.18 -3.58
N LYS A 82 -9.21 -13.29 -2.25
CA LYS A 82 -10.04 -12.38 -1.44
C LYS A 82 -9.45 -10.98 -1.44
N ASP A 83 -8.13 -10.87 -1.29
CA ASP A 83 -7.40 -9.61 -1.27
C ASP A 83 -7.31 -8.93 -2.66
N ALA A 84 -7.76 -9.59 -3.71
CA ALA A 84 -7.91 -8.96 -5.02
C ALA A 84 -8.98 -7.86 -5.03
N PHE A 85 -9.88 -7.87 -4.05
CA PHE A 85 -10.92 -6.85 -3.89
C PHE A 85 -10.35 -5.58 -3.24
N ILE A 86 -10.71 -4.42 -3.78
CA ILE A 86 -10.40 -3.10 -3.23
C ILE A 86 -11.64 -2.25 -3.26
N THR A 87 -11.90 -1.52 -2.19
CA THR A 87 -12.79 -0.36 -2.22
C THR A 87 -12.19 0.81 -1.44
N GLY A 88 -12.66 2.03 -1.73
CA GLY A 88 -12.18 3.24 -1.07
C GLY A 88 -12.98 3.70 0.14
N GLY A 89 -13.97 2.93 0.62
CA GLY A 89 -14.97 3.45 1.55
C GLY A 89 -14.88 2.93 2.98
N ASN A 90 -14.36 1.73 3.17
CA ASN A 90 -14.04 1.17 4.48
C ASN A 90 -12.83 0.23 4.35
N LEU A 91 -12.31 -0.29 5.44
CA LEU A 91 -11.16 -1.19 5.49
C LEU A 91 -11.58 -2.59 5.97
N ALA A 92 -12.79 -3.02 5.62
CA ALA A 92 -13.35 -4.29 6.07
C ALA A 92 -12.54 -5.50 5.55
N ASP A 93 -11.93 -5.38 4.37
CA ASP A 93 -11.03 -6.37 3.78
C ASP A 93 -9.69 -6.53 4.53
N LEU A 94 -9.32 -5.54 5.36
CA LEU A 94 -8.12 -5.55 6.19
C LEU A 94 -8.42 -5.80 7.68
N ALA A 95 -9.69 -5.84 8.07
CA ALA A 95 -10.11 -5.87 9.48
C ALA A 95 -9.68 -7.15 10.23
N ASP A 96 -9.36 -8.22 9.53
CA ASP A 96 -8.83 -9.46 10.10
C ASP A 96 -7.46 -9.27 10.79
N GLY A 97 -6.67 -8.27 10.39
CA GLY A 97 -5.46 -7.86 11.11
C GLY A 97 -5.73 -7.30 12.51
N LEU A 98 -6.95 -6.83 12.79
CA LEU A 98 -7.37 -6.42 14.14
C LEU A 98 -7.56 -7.63 15.09
N GLY A 99 -7.48 -8.85 14.58
CA GLY A 99 -7.69 -10.09 15.32
C GLY A 99 -9.13 -10.56 15.32
N THR A 100 -9.35 -11.75 15.86
CA THR A 100 -10.68 -12.41 15.79
C THR A 100 -11.78 -11.65 16.52
N THR A 101 -11.48 -11.08 17.68
CA THR A 101 -12.49 -10.34 18.47
C THR A 101 -12.72 -8.93 17.94
N LEU A 102 -11.68 -8.11 17.81
CA LEU A 102 -11.84 -6.74 17.32
C LEU A 102 -12.20 -6.68 15.85
N GLY A 103 -11.67 -7.58 15.02
CA GLY A 103 -12.02 -7.68 13.60
C GLY A 103 -13.48 -8.02 13.41
N SER A 104 -14.03 -8.96 14.17
CA SER A 104 -15.46 -9.28 14.14
C SER A 104 -16.33 -8.09 14.58
N ALA A 105 -15.93 -7.37 15.63
CA ALA A 105 -16.62 -6.17 16.09
C ALA A 105 -16.60 -5.04 15.02
N TYR A 106 -15.48 -4.89 14.32
CA TYR A 106 -15.37 -3.96 13.18
C TYR A 106 -16.32 -4.35 12.05
N LEU A 107 -16.28 -5.61 11.61
CA LEU A 107 -17.07 -6.12 10.49
C LEU A 107 -18.58 -6.12 10.77
N ALA A 108 -18.98 -6.24 12.02
CA ALA A 108 -20.40 -6.11 12.41
C ALA A 108 -20.98 -4.72 12.05
N ARG A 109 -20.14 -3.70 11.93
CA ARG A 109 -20.54 -2.32 11.61
C ARG A 109 -20.06 -1.87 10.23
N ALA A 110 -18.82 -2.17 9.86
CA ALA A 110 -18.21 -1.80 8.59
C ALA A 110 -18.03 -3.06 7.73
N HIS A 111 -18.86 -3.22 6.71
CA HIS A 111 -18.81 -4.36 5.79
C HIS A 111 -19.30 -3.97 4.40
N TYR A 112 -18.95 -4.78 3.41
CA TYR A 112 -19.45 -4.65 2.06
C TYR A 112 -20.77 -5.41 1.91
N VAL A 113 -21.79 -4.72 1.38
CA VAL A 113 -23.05 -5.32 0.95
C VAL A 113 -22.88 -5.96 -0.43
N ASP A 114 -22.17 -5.27 -1.29
CA ASP A 114 -21.68 -5.72 -2.60
C ASP A 114 -20.43 -4.89 -3.00
N ARG A 115 -19.96 -5.02 -4.25
CA ARG A 115 -18.75 -4.34 -4.73
C ARG A 115 -18.84 -2.82 -4.66
N ASP A 116 -20.02 -2.26 -4.76
CA ASP A 116 -20.25 -0.82 -4.89
C ASP A 116 -20.87 -0.20 -3.64
N ARG A 117 -21.37 -1.03 -2.72
CA ARG A 117 -22.08 -0.59 -1.50
C ARG A 117 -21.47 -1.18 -0.25
N PHE A 118 -21.24 -0.32 0.71
CA PHE A 118 -20.65 -0.70 2.00
C PHE A 118 -21.23 0.15 3.13
N THR A 119 -21.04 -0.31 4.35
CA THR A 119 -21.30 0.44 5.58
C THR A 119 -19.99 0.91 6.19
N SER A 120 -20.04 1.91 7.06
CA SER A 120 -18.88 2.48 7.75
C SER A 120 -19.11 2.55 9.24
N VAL A 121 -18.03 2.60 10.02
CA VAL A 121 -18.06 2.77 11.48
C VAL A 121 -18.70 4.12 11.85
N SER A 122 -18.16 5.20 11.31
CA SER A 122 -18.66 6.57 11.44
C SER A 122 -18.31 7.36 10.18
N GLN A 123 -18.94 8.55 10.04
CA GLN A 123 -18.64 9.43 8.92
C GLN A 123 -17.20 9.98 9.03
N ALA A 124 -16.73 10.31 10.23
CA ALA A 124 -15.37 10.80 10.43
C ALA A 124 -14.31 9.76 10.00
N LEU A 125 -14.52 8.47 10.33
CA LEU A 125 -13.63 7.41 9.90
C LEU A 125 -13.72 7.18 8.38
N ALA A 126 -14.92 7.21 7.80
CA ALA A 126 -15.09 7.07 6.35
C ALA A 126 -14.39 8.19 5.58
N ASP A 127 -14.52 9.45 6.03
CA ASP A 127 -13.86 10.60 5.43
C ASP A 127 -12.34 10.50 5.51
N LEU A 128 -11.82 10.10 6.68
CA LEU A 128 -10.39 9.89 6.89
C LEU A 128 -9.83 8.80 5.96
N ILE A 129 -10.50 7.64 5.86
CA ILE A 129 -10.12 6.55 4.96
C ILE A 129 -10.15 7.03 3.50
N ALA A 130 -11.22 7.69 3.10
CA ALA A 130 -11.38 8.16 1.73
C ALA A 130 -10.31 9.21 1.35
N TYR A 131 -9.98 10.13 2.27
CA TYR A 131 -8.92 11.12 2.04
C TYR A 131 -7.54 10.47 1.93
N THR A 132 -7.20 9.56 2.83
CA THR A 132 -5.94 8.80 2.81
C THR A 132 -5.78 8.02 1.51
N ASN A 133 -6.82 7.29 1.12
CA ASN A 133 -6.81 6.48 -0.11
C ASN A 133 -6.73 7.36 -1.38
N ALA A 134 -7.39 8.51 -1.39
CA ALA A 134 -7.35 9.42 -2.52
C ALA A 134 -5.96 10.05 -2.70
N THR A 135 -5.29 10.40 -1.58
CA THR A 135 -3.91 10.91 -1.60
C THR A 135 -2.95 9.86 -2.15
N SER A 136 -2.86 8.70 -1.49
CA SER A 136 -1.95 7.62 -1.89
C SER A 136 -2.27 7.07 -3.28
N GLY A 137 -3.56 7.02 -3.64
CA GLY A 137 -4.02 6.61 -4.97
C GLY A 137 -3.61 7.61 -6.05
N SER A 138 -3.62 8.91 -5.76
CA SER A 138 -3.17 9.97 -6.67
C SER A 138 -1.68 9.80 -6.97
N ASP A 139 -0.85 9.64 -5.94
CA ASP A 139 0.60 9.52 -6.08
C ASP A 139 1.00 8.21 -6.75
N SER A 140 0.36 7.10 -6.38
CA SER A 140 0.56 5.81 -7.03
C SER A 140 0.19 5.85 -8.53
N ASN A 141 -0.93 6.46 -8.90
CA ASN A 141 -1.33 6.58 -10.30
C ASN A 141 -0.41 7.50 -11.08
N SER A 142 0.03 8.62 -10.48
CA SER A 142 1.02 9.50 -11.09
C SER A 142 2.31 8.74 -11.38
N GLY A 143 2.81 7.93 -10.43
CA GLY A 143 3.98 7.09 -10.63
C GLY A 143 3.82 6.09 -11.77
N LYS A 144 2.72 5.35 -11.80
CA LYS A 144 2.46 4.35 -12.85
C LYS A 144 2.59 4.91 -14.26
N TYR A 145 1.93 6.02 -14.54
CA TYR A 145 1.92 6.57 -15.89
C TYR A 145 3.16 7.41 -16.19
N PHE A 146 3.80 8.00 -15.18
CA PHE A 146 5.10 8.64 -15.33
C PHE A 146 6.15 7.67 -15.87
N PHE A 147 6.29 6.49 -15.25
CA PHE A 147 7.23 5.45 -15.70
C PHE A 147 6.79 4.73 -16.97
N ALA A 148 5.60 5.02 -17.49
CA ALA A 148 5.11 4.63 -18.79
C ALA A 148 5.11 5.81 -19.80
N ASN A 149 5.72 6.93 -19.43
CA ASN A 149 5.75 8.17 -20.23
C ASN A 149 4.36 8.68 -20.65
N ALA A 150 3.41 8.60 -19.72
CA ALA A 150 2.01 9.04 -19.94
C ALA A 150 1.46 9.75 -18.69
N THR A 151 0.36 10.47 -18.87
CA THR A 151 -0.42 11.04 -17.76
C THR A 151 -1.20 9.95 -17.02
N THR A 152 -1.79 10.30 -15.88
CA THR A 152 -2.59 9.39 -15.04
C THR A 152 -3.79 8.76 -15.75
N ASP A 153 -4.23 9.31 -16.88
CA ASP A 153 -5.25 8.73 -17.76
C ASP A 153 -4.66 7.88 -18.90
N GLY A 154 -3.33 7.79 -18.99
CA GLY A 154 -2.61 7.03 -19.99
C GLY A 154 -2.70 7.59 -21.43
N LYS A 155 -3.18 8.82 -21.62
CA LYS A 155 -3.50 9.36 -22.95
C LYS A 155 -2.59 10.48 -23.42
N ALA A 156 -1.91 11.13 -22.50
CA ALA A 156 -1.03 12.25 -22.80
C ALA A 156 0.37 12.03 -22.24
N PRO A 157 1.42 12.71 -22.74
CA PRO A 157 2.74 12.73 -22.12
C PRO A 157 2.68 13.32 -20.70
N VAL A 158 3.65 12.95 -19.87
CA VAL A 158 3.86 13.58 -18.55
C VAL A 158 4.19 15.07 -18.68
N SER A 159 3.97 15.86 -17.63
CA SER A 159 4.32 17.28 -17.62
C SER A 159 5.82 17.53 -17.83
N ASP A 160 6.18 18.74 -18.25
CA ASP A 160 7.59 19.10 -18.44
C ASP A 160 8.39 19.00 -17.14
N GLU A 161 7.79 19.33 -15.99
CA GLU A 161 8.39 19.21 -14.68
C GLU A 161 8.65 17.73 -14.31
N ALA A 162 7.70 16.84 -14.58
CA ALA A 162 7.89 15.40 -14.38
C ALA A 162 8.94 14.84 -15.36
N ALA A 163 8.94 15.29 -16.62
CA ALA A 163 9.93 14.87 -17.61
C ALA A 163 11.35 15.34 -17.24
N ALA A 164 11.51 16.47 -16.54
CA ALA A 164 12.80 16.94 -16.06
C ALA A 164 13.42 15.96 -15.04
N ILE A 165 12.62 15.36 -14.16
CA ILE A 165 13.09 14.33 -13.20
C ILE A 165 13.72 13.14 -13.94
N LEU A 166 13.06 12.66 -15.01
CA LEU A 166 13.59 11.56 -15.83
C LEU A 166 14.89 11.90 -16.57
N LYS A 167 15.07 13.17 -16.96
CA LYS A 167 16.32 13.59 -17.63
C LYS A 167 17.51 13.53 -16.68
N ASP A 168 17.30 13.95 -15.44
CA ASP A 168 18.35 13.93 -14.42
C ASP A 168 18.73 12.49 -14.05
N ASP A 169 17.76 11.56 -14.11
CA ASP A 169 17.93 10.12 -13.83
C ASP A 169 18.25 9.26 -15.07
N ALA A 170 18.79 9.85 -16.14
CA ALA A 170 19.10 9.19 -17.41
C ALA A 170 17.90 8.79 -18.28
N GLY A 171 16.67 9.18 -17.93
CA GLY A 171 15.50 9.13 -18.80
C GLY A 171 14.99 7.74 -19.17
N VAL A 172 15.25 6.72 -18.35
CA VAL A 172 14.78 5.35 -18.62
C VAL A 172 13.35 5.18 -18.14
N VAL A 173 12.43 5.04 -19.10
CA VAL A 173 11.02 4.68 -18.84
C VAL A 173 10.77 3.24 -19.30
N ASP A 174 9.62 2.67 -18.93
CA ASP A 174 9.25 1.28 -19.28
C ASP A 174 10.32 0.27 -18.83
N VAL A 175 10.73 0.38 -17.56
CA VAL A 175 11.86 -0.38 -17.00
C VAL A 175 11.61 -1.90 -17.10
N PHE A 176 10.47 -2.35 -16.59
CA PHE A 176 10.17 -3.79 -16.52
C PHE A 176 9.80 -4.37 -17.89
N GLY A 177 8.97 -3.67 -18.67
CA GLY A 177 8.59 -4.13 -19.99
C GLY A 177 9.80 -4.32 -20.91
N LYS A 178 10.71 -3.34 -20.95
CA LYS A 178 11.96 -3.42 -21.71
C LYS A 178 12.88 -4.51 -21.18
N GLN A 179 13.07 -4.55 -19.86
CA GLN A 179 14.01 -5.48 -19.22
C GLN A 179 13.59 -6.94 -19.40
N TYR A 180 12.29 -7.23 -19.40
CA TYR A 180 11.76 -8.59 -19.50
C TYR A 180 11.25 -8.96 -20.90
N GLY A 181 11.61 -8.16 -21.91
CA GLY A 181 11.34 -8.48 -23.31
C GLY A 181 9.92 -8.19 -23.80
N HIS A 182 9.14 -7.43 -23.03
CA HIS A 182 7.76 -7.04 -23.35
C HIS A 182 7.56 -5.50 -23.30
N PRO A 183 8.32 -4.73 -24.11
CA PRO A 183 8.20 -3.28 -24.10
C PRO A 183 6.84 -2.83 -24.56
N ALA A 184 6.49 -1.55 -24.28
CA ALA A 184 5.26 -0.93 -24.72
C ALA A 184 5.04 -1.16 -26.22
N GLY A 185 3.83 -1.59 -26.59
CA GLY A 185 3.44 -1.90 -27.96
C GLY A 185 3.83 -3.29 -28.46
N ALA A 186 4.58 -4.10 -27.71
CA ALA A 186 4.81 -5.51 -28.04
C ALA A 186 3.52 -6.33 -27.90
N VAL A 187 3.44 -7.45 -28.61
CA VAL A 187 2.28 -8.34 -28.51
C VAL A 187 2.16 -8.90 -27.10
N GLY A 188 1.00 -8.69 -26.48
CA GLY A 188 0.72 -9.13 -25.11
C GLY A 188 1.22 -8.18 -24.01
N ALA A 189 2.03 -7.16 -24.36
CA ALA A 189 2.50 -6.15 -23.40
C ALA A 189 1.43 -5.12 -23.06
N GLY A 190 1.66 -4.40 -21.94
CA GLY A 190 0.87 -3.23 -21.60
C GLY A 190 1.07 -2.10 -22.62
N PRO A 191 0.02 -1.41 -23.05
CA PRO A 191 0.11 -0.37 -24.10
C PRO A 191 0.97 0.83 -23.68
N TYR A 192 1.11 1.07 -22.38
CA TYR A 192 1.87 2.21 -21.82
C TYR A 192 3.23 1.80 -21.24
N GLY A 193 3.64 0.54 -21.40
CA GLY A 193 4.87 0.03 -20.81
C GLY A 193 4.72 -0.47 -19.37
N ASN A 194 5.83 -0.83 -18.74
CA ASN A 194 5.90 -1.44 -17.43
C ASN A 194 4.89 -2.59 -17.26
N SER A 195 4.95 -3.53 -18.22
CA SER A 195 4.09 -4.71 -18.29
C SER A 195 4.16 -5.53 -17.00
N ARG A 196 3.07 -6.18 -16.67
CA ARG A 196 2.89 -6.94 -15.42
C ARG A 196 3.36 -8.39 -15.56
N PRO A 197 3.59 -9.12 -14.45
CA PRO A 197 3.98 -10.54 -14.51
C PRO A 197 3.06 -11.38 -15.41
N PHE A 198 1.73 -11.24 -15.33
CA PHE A 198 0.83 -12.01 -16.19
C PHE A 198 0.96 -11.69 -17.69
N GLN A 199 1.64 -10.61 -18.06
CA GLN A 199 1.94 -10.22 -19.45
C GLN A 199 3.34 -10.65 -19.89
N THR A 200 4.29 -10.75 -18.97
CA THR A 200 5.71 -11.04 -19.26
C THR A 200 6.08 -12.48 -19.02
N GLU A 201 5.40 -13.16 -18.09
CA GLU A 201 5.66 -14.58 -17.81
C GLU A 201 4.90 -15.45 -18.81
N PRO A 202 5.55 -16.46 -19.40
CA PRO A 202 4.90 -17.37 -20.34
C PRO A 202 3.76 -18.16 -19.70
N THR A 203 3.86 -18.46 -18.41
CA THR A 203 2.83 -19.15 -17.64
C THR A 203 2.73 -18.58 -16.24
N VAL A 204 1.65 -17.88 -15.96
CA VAL A 204 1.26 -17.53 -14.59
C VAL A 204 0.33 -18.65 -14.08
N ALA A 205 0.65 -19.24 -12.93
CA ALA A 205 -0.17 -20.31 -12.36
C ALA A 205 -1.59 -19.81 -12.09
N THR A 206 -2.59 -20.57 -12.53
CA THR A 206 -3.99 -20.28 -12.28
C THR A 206 -4.34 -20.61 -10.83
N ILE A 207 -4.99 -19.68 -10.17
CA ILE A 207 -5.54 -19.82 -8.81
C ILE A 207 -7.05 -19.75 -8.94
N THR A 208 -7.75 -20.73 -8.44
CA THR A 208 -9.23 -20.79 -8.43
C THR A 208 -9.75 -20.91 -7.02
N GLY A 209 -10.89 -20.30 -6.73
CA GLY A 209 -11.54 -20.38 -5.43
C GLY A 209 -12.54 -19.24 -5.21
N PRO A 210 -13.05 -19.10 -3.97
CA PRO A 210 -13.95 -18.00 -3.65
C PRO A 210 -13.22 -16.65 -3.60
N ASP A 211 -13.86 -15.63 -4.15
CA ASP A 211 -13.45 -14.23 -3.97
C ASP A 211 -13.86 -13.68 -2.60
N TYR A 212 -13.68 -12.38 -2.38
CA TYR A 212 -14.09 -11.69 -1.15
C TYR A 212 -15.58 -11.91 -0.80
N PHE A 213 -16.44 -12.01 -1.81
CA PHE A 213 -17.90 -12.21 -1.66
C PHE A 213 -18.31 -13.70 -1.65
N ASN A 214 -17.34 -14.62 -1.54
CA ASN A 214 -17.53 -16.06 -1.66
C ASN A 214 -18.12 -16.51 -3.02
N ALA A 215 -17.98 -15.71 -4.06
CA ALA A 215 -18.33 -16.10 -5.42
C ALA A 215 -17.16 -16.88 -6.06
N PRO A 216 -17.45 -17.90 -6.91
CA PRO A 216 -16.40 -18.58 -7.67
C PRO A 216 -15.61 -17.60 -8.53
N SER A 217 -14.29 -17.64 -8.44
CA SER A 217 -13.40 -16.71 -9.11
C SER A 217 -12.04 -17.33 -9.43
N ASP A 218 -11.23 -16.60 -10.18
CA ASP A 218 -9.83 -16.93 -10.43
C ASP A 218 -8.97 -15.65 -10.56
N ASN A 219 -7.65 -15.81 -10.53
CA ASN A 219 -6.74 -14.66 -10.67
C ASN A 219 -6.75 -14.01 -12.07
N THR A 220 -7.30 -14.65 -13.09
CA THR A 220 -7.41 -14.07 -14.43
C THR A 220 -8.51 -13.03 -14.50
N VAL A 221 -9.59 -13.19 -13.74
CA VAL A 221 -10.69 -12.22 -13.60
C VAL A 221 -10.16 -10.88 -13.07
N TYR A 222 -9.27 -10.91 -12.08
CA TYR A 222 -8.70 -9.70 -11.49
C TYR A 222 -7.62 -9.05 -12.34
N ASN A 223 -6.89 -9.83 -13.14
CA ASN A 223 -5.82 -9.31 -13.97
C ASN A 223 -6.32 -8.84 -15.34
N ARG A 224 -7.36 -9.46 -15.91
CA ARG A 224 -7.80 -9.27 -17.30
C ARG A 224 -9.23 -8.77 -17.44
N GLY A 225 -9.94 -8.48 -16.34
CA GLY A 225 -11.35 -8.09 -16.28
C GLY A 225 -12.27 -9.29 -16.02
N PRO A 226 -13.59 -9.12 -15.88
CA PRO A 226 -14.32 -7.84 -15.93
C PRO A 226 -14.26 -7.03 -14.63
N THR A 227 -13.81 -7.64 -13.52
CA THR A 227 -13.82 -7.00 -12.19
C THR A 227 -12.76 -5.89 -12.11
N MET A 228 -11.55 -6.17 -12.60
CA MET A 228 -10.47 -5.19 -12.67
C MET A 228 -9.62 -5.48 -13.90
N ASN A 229 -9.58 -4.54 -14.85
CA ASN A 229 -8.77 -4.68 -16.04
C ASN A 229 -7.40 -4.02 -15.83
N LEU A 230 -6.38 -4.85 -15.58
CA LEU A 230 -5.00 -4.41 -15.39
C LEU A 230 -4.15 -4.45 -16.67
N ILE A 231 -4.71 -4.87 -17.81
CA ILE A 231 -3.96 -5.00 -19.08
C ILE A 231 -3.32 -3.67 -19.51
N ALA A 232 -4.07 -2.57 -19.38
CA ALA A 232 -3.60 -1.24 -19.76
C ALA A 232 -3.02 -0.44 -18.59
N SER A 233 -2.92 -1.03 -17.39
CA SER A 233 -2.41 -0.36 -16.20
C SER A 233 -0.97 -0.76 -15.93
N PRO A 234 0.00 0.17 -15.99
CA PRO A 234 1.42 -0.13 -15.69
C PRO A 234 1.62 -0.77 -14.33
N SER A 235 2.70 -1.56 -14.19
CA SER A 235 2.93 -2.35 -12.99
C SER A 235 3.42 -1.52 -11.81
N TYR A 236 4.47 -0.72 -12.00
CA TYR A 236 5.17 0.01 -10.95
C TYR A 236 4.69 1.46 -10.79
N PRO A 237 4.53 1.95 -9.56
CA PRO A 237 4.43 1.21 -8.30
C PRO A 237 3.06 0.52 -8.15
N SER A 238 2.96 -0.46 -7.24
CA SER A 238 1.70 -1.17 -7.00
C SER A 238 0.67 -0.31 -6.26
N GLY A 239 -0.39 0.12 -6.94
CA GLY A 239 -1.50 0.85 -6.31
C GLY A 239 -2.31 0.01 -5.32
N HIS A 240 -2.44 -1.29 -5.56
CA HIS A 240 -3.05 -2.22 -4.60
C HIS A 240 -2.25 -2.28 -3.30
N THR A 241 -0.92 -2.43 -3.40
CA THR A 241 -0.05 -2.44 -2.23
C THR A 241 -0.10 -1.10 -1.48
N THR A 242 -0.10 0.01 -2.21
CA THR A 242 -0.25 1.34 -1.60
C THR A 242 -1.55 1.44 -0.80
N TYR A 243 -2.68 0.98 -1.37
CA TYR A 243 -3.96 0.90 -0.66
C TYR A 243 -3.88 0.02 0.60
N GLY A 244 -3.41 -1.22 0.45
CA GLY A 244 -3.34 -2.17 1.56
C GLY A 244 -2.45 -1.70 2.71
N TYR A 245 -1.28 -1.13 2.39
CA TYR A 245 -0.38 -0.58 3.41
C TYR A 245 -0.92 0.70 4.04
N SER A 246 -1.46 1.66 3.27
CA SER A 246 -2.06 2.87 3.82
C SER A 246 -3.22 2.54 4.76
N GLY A 247 -4.11 1.64 4.34
CA GLY A 247 -5.25 1.20 5.15
C GLY A 247 -4.83 0.44 6.42
N SER A 248 -3.88 -0.48 6.28
CA SER A 248 -3.36 -1.25 7.43
C SER A 248 -2.62 -0.36 8.43
N LEU A 249 -1.78 0.56 7.97
CA LEU A 249 -1.09 1.54 8.83
C LEU A 249 -2.09 2.48 9.51
N LEU A 250 -3.13 2.91 8.81
CA LEU A 250 -4.18 3.74 9.40
C LEU A 250 -4.89 2.99 10.53
N LEU A 251 -5.29 1.73 10.33
CA LEU A 251 -5.88 0.91 11.40
C LEU A 251 -4.88 0.63 12.53
N ALA A 252 -3.60 0.45 12.23
CA ALA A 252 -2.53 0.31 13.24
C ALA A 252 -2.45 1.54 14.16
N ILE A 253 -2.51 2.73 13.60
CA ILE A 253 -2.50 4.00 14.33
C ILE A 253 -3.77 4.17 15.15
N LEU A 254 -4.93 3.83 14.58
CA LEU A 254 -6.21 3.95 15.27
C LEU A 254 -6.38 2.94 16.41
N ILE A 255 -5.76 1.76 16.32
CA ILE A 255 -5.81 0.68 17.32
C ILE A 255 -4.38 0.24 17.68
N PRO A 256 -3.63 1.01 18.49
CA PRO A 256 -2.22 0.78 18.77
C PRO A 256 -1.90 -0.61 19.33
N GLY A 257 -2.83 -1.21 20.08
CA GLY A 257 -2.68 -2.58 20.59
C GLY A 257 -2.61 -3.67 19.50
N ARG A 258 -2.92 -3.31 18.24
CA ARG A 258 -2.82 -4.20 17.07
C ARG A 258 -1.84 -3.70 16.01
N TYR A 259 -0.98 -2.75 16.34
CA TYR A 259 -0.09 -2.11 15.37
C TYR A 259 0.77 -3.13 14.62
N GLN A 260 1.47 -4.01 15.34
CA GLN A 260 2.34 -5.02 14.74
C GLN A 260 1.58 -5.97 13.82
N GLN A 261 0.40 -6.43 14.22
CA GLN A 261 -0.43 -7.31 13.41
C GLN A 261 -0.95 -6.61 12.16
N MET A 262 -1.33 -5.34 12.28
CA MET A 262 -1.80 -4.56 11.13
C MET A 262 -0.71 -4.31 10.10
N VAL A 263 0.54 -4.04 10.52
CA VAL A 263 1.63 -3.89 9.52
C VAL A 263 1.99 -5.22 8.88
N ALA A 264 1.89 -6.35 9.61
CA ALA A 264 2.02 -7.69 9.03
C ALA A 264 0.88 -7.96 8.01
N ARG A 265 -0.36 -7.51 8.31
CA ARG A 265 -1.50 -7.61 7.39
C ARG A 265 -1.29 -6.80 6.10
N GLY A 266 -0.73 -5.58 6.21
CA GLY A 266 -0.35 -4.78 5.05
C GLY A 266 0.69 -5.49 4.19
N ALA A 267 1.69 -6.12 4.83
CA ALA A 267 2.71 -6.91 4.15
C ALA A 267 2.12 -8.14 3.42
N GLU A 268 1.18 -8.85 4.05
CA GLU A 268 0.44 -9.97 3.44
C GLU A 268 -0.33 -9.51 2.21
N TYR A 269 -1.10 -8.41 2.34
CA TYR A 269 -1.86 -7.85 1.24
C TYR A 269 -0.99 -7.50 0.02
N GLY A 270 0.21 -6.91 0.27
CA GLY A 270 1.19 -6.65 -0.77
C GLY A 270 1.73 -7.93 -1.42
N ASN A 271 2.11 -8.93 -0.61
CA ASN A 271 2.61 -10.21 -1.08
C ASN A 271 1.59 -10.97 -1.93
N ASP A 272 0.31 -10.86 -1.60
CA ASP A 272 -0.77 -11.49 -2.35
C ASP A 272 -0.89 -10.94 -3.78
N ARG A 273 -0.40 -9.72 -4.05
CA ARG A 273 -0.29 -9.18 -5.42
C ARG A 273 0.72 -9.95 -6.28
N ILE A 274 1.81 -10.45 -5.65
CA ILE A 274 2.79 -11.29 -6.34
C ILE A 274 2.18 -12.67 -6.59
N ILE A 275 1.53 -13.25 -5.60
CA ILE A 275 0.87 -14.57 -5.70
C ILE A 275 -0.18 -14.57 -6.83
N LEU A 276 -0.94 -13.50 -6.99
CA LEU A 276 -1.92 -13.36 -8.08
C LEU A 276 -1.27 -13.18 -9.48
N GLY A 277 0.05 -12.95 -9.56
CA GLY A 277 0.72 -12.63 -10.81
C GLY A 277 0.44 -11.21 -11.32
N ALA A 278 -0.05 -10.33 -10.46
CA ALA A 278 -0.42 -8.95 -10.82
C ALA A 278 0.75 -7.97 -10.74
N HIS A 279 1.71 -8.20 -9.84
CA HIS A 279 2.83 -7.32 -9.56
C HIS A 279 4.14 -8.06 -9.33
N TYR A 280 5.26 -7.40 -9.64
CA TYR A 280 6.60 -7.80 -9.26
C TYR A 280 6.89 -7.42 -7.80
N ALA A 281 7.91 -8.06 -7.19
CA ALA A 281 8.34 -7.71 -5.84
C ALA A 281 8.75 -6.23 -5.71
N MET A 282 9.43 -5.66 -6.70
CA MET A 282 9.79 -4.23 -6.71
C MET A 282 8.57 -3.32 -6.76
N ASP A 283 7.48 -3.71 -7.45
CA ASP A 283 6.25 -2.91 -7.46
C ASP A 283 5.63 -2.84 -6.08
N VAL A 284 5.65 -3.98 -5.37
CA VAL A 284 5.14 -4.10 -4.00
C VAL A 284 5.97 -3.26 -3.04
N LEU A 285 7.31 -3.31 -3.14
CA LEU A 285 8.19 -2.49 -2.33
C LEU A 285 8.01 -0.99 -2.61
N GLY A 286 7.86 -0.60 -3.88
CA GLY A 286 7.55 0.78 -4.26
C GLY A 286 6.23 1.27 -3.66
N GLY A 287 5.17 0.45 -3.75
CA GLY A 287 3.86 0.77 -3.18
C GLY A 287 3.87 0.85 -1.64
N ARG A 288 4.63 -0.04 -0.98
CA ARG A 288 4.83 -0.02 0.48
C ARG A 288 5.54 1.26 0.94
N THR A 289 6.65 1.60 0.28
CA THR A 289 7.44 2.80 0.59
C THR A 289 6.59 4.05 0.43
N LEU A 290 5.86 4.16 -0.69
CA LEU A 290 4.96 5.27 -0.98
C LEU A 290 3.85 5.41 0.07
N ALA A 291 3.23 4.31 0.49
CA ALA A 291 2.17 4.34 1.50
C ALA A 291 2.66 4.89 2.85
N ALA A 292 3.84 4.48 3.30
CA ALA A 292 4.42 4.98 4.54
C ALA A 292 4.81 6.47 4.43
N TYR A 293 5.39 6.85 3.30
CA TYR A 293 5.77 8.23 2.98
C TYR A 293 4.55 9.15 2.99
N ASP A 294 3.51 8.85 2.20
CA ASP A 294 2.30 9.66 2.11
C ASP A 294 1.61 9.80 3.48
N LEU A 295 1.52 8.70 4.23
CA LEU A 295 0.87 8.74 5.54
C LEU A 295 1.67 9.55 6.57
N ALA A 296 3.00 9.51 6.54
CA ALA A 296 3.84 10.34 7.40
C ALA A 296 3.62 11.83 7.13
N HIS A 297 3.59 12.25 5.86
CA HIS A 297 3.32 13.64 5.47
C HIS A 297 1.89 14.08 5.82
N LEU A 298 0.89 13.21 5.66
CA LEU A 298 -0.47 13.47 6.14
C LEU A 298 -0.50 13.69 7.65
N LEU A 299 0.14 12.82 8.42
CA LEU A 299 0.22 12.92 9.88
C LEU A 299 1.03 14.13 10.35
N ALA A 300 2.03 14.56 9.59
CA ALA A 300 2.76 15.80 9.84
C ALA A 300 1.92 17.07 9.58
N ASN A 301 0.72 16.93 9.00
CA ASN A 301 -0.06 18.04 8.45
C ASN A 301 0.72 18.85 7.40
N ASP A 302 1.53 18.18 6.57
CA ASP A 302 2.29 18.82 5.50
C ASP A 302 1.32 19.59 4.57
N PRO A 303 1.54 20.89 4.32
CA PRO A 303 0.66 21.68 3.45
C PRO A 303 0.53 21.15 2.02
N ALA A 304 1.49 20.36 1.54
CA ALA A 304 1.40 19.70 0.25
C ALA A 304 0.41 18.52 0.25
N TYR A 305 0.07 17.98 1.42
CA TYR A 305 -0.78 16.79 1.60
C TYR A 305 -2.14 17.10 2.20
N VAL A 306 -2.23 18.03 3.15
CA VAL A 306 -3.51 18.42 3.77
C VAL A 306 -4.14 19.60 3.06
N ASN A 307 -5.43 19.82 3.30
CA ASN A 307 -6.21 20.90 2.68
C ASN A 307 -6.25 20.85 1.15
N GLN A 308 -6.07 19.64 0.58
CA GLN A 308 -6.12 19.41 -0.86
C GLN A 308 -7.54 19.07 -1.30
N THR A 309 -7.94 19.57 -2.47
CA THR A 309 -9.19 19.15 -3.12
C THR A 309 -8.92 17.88 -3.92
N LEU A 310 -9.26 16.73 -3.34
CA LEU A 310 -9.13 15.42 -3.96
C LEU A 310 -10.46 14.97 -4.57
N ARG A 311 -10.41 14.02 -5.49
CA ARG A 311 -11.60 13.47 -6.12
C ARG A 311 -12.32 12.53 -5.15
N GLY A 312 -13.47 12.92 -4.66
CA GLY A 312 -14.38 12.10 -3.86
C GLY A 312 -14.47 12.48 -2.39
N PRO A 313 -13.38 12.48 -1.60
CA PRO A 313 -13.45 12.77 -0.17
C PRO A 313 -13.64 14.27 0.10
N PRO A 314 -14.18 14.63 1.29
CA PRO A 314 -14.15 15.99 1.77
C PRO A 314 -12.71 16.44 2.05
N VAL A 315 -12.48 17.76 2.04
CA VAL A 315 -11.18 18.34 2.36
C VAL A 315 -10.87 18.15 3.85
N ILE A 316 -9.68 17.65 4.17
CA ILE A 316 -9.16 17.56 5.54
C ILE A 316 -8.05 18.60 5.71
N ALA A 317 -8.31 19.64 6.50
CA ALA A 317 -7.34 20.70 6.75
C ALA A 317 -6.36 20.37 7.90
N ASN A 318 -6.76 19.49 8.82
CA ASN A 318 -5.92 19.02 9.93
C ASN A 318 -6.10 17.50 10.07
N TYR A 319 -5.16 16.76 9.53
CA TYR A 319 -5.22 15.30 9.48
C TYR A 319 -5.08 14.66 10.88
N GLN A 320 -4.20 15.20 11.74
CA GLN A 320 -4.04 14.70 13.11
C GLN A 320 -5.34 14.85 13.92
N ALA A 321 -6.08 15.95 13.75
CA ALA A 321 -7.38 16.13 14.41
C ALA A 321 -8.41 15.12 13.87
N ALA A 322 -8.43 14.86 12.57
CA ALA A 322 -9.30 13.86 11.97
C ALA A 322 -8.97 12.44 12.49
N VAL A 323 -7.68 12.08 12.59
CA VAL A 323 -7.24 10.82 13.21
C VAL A 323 -7.74 10.68 14.64
N LYS A 324 -7.61 11.71 15.48
CA LYS A 324 -8.09 11.66 16.87
C LYS A 324 -9.60 11.44 16.95
N THR A 325 -10.37 12.09 16.09
CA THR A 325 -11.83 11.90 16.04
C THR A 325 -12.19 10.49 15.61
N ALA A 326 -11.58 10.00 14.52
CA ALA A 326 -11.82 8.64 14.03
C ALA A 326 -11.40 7.57 15.04
N GLN A 327 -10.28 7.79 15.76
CA GLN A 327 -9.80 6.90 16.82
C GLN A 327 -10.80 6.81 17.98
N ALA A 328 -11.37 7.93 18.40
CA ALA A 328 -12.39 7.94 19.46
C ALA A 328 -13.65 7.18 19.04
N ASP A 329 -14.15 7.41 17.83
CA ASP A 329 -15.32 6.72 17.28
C ASP A 329 -15.09 5.21 17.16
N LEU A 330 -13.93 4.82 16.60
CA LEU A 330 -13.58 3.40 16.42
C LEU A 330 -13.39 2.71 17.77
N THR A 331 -12.70 3.35 18.72
CA THR A 331 -12.50 2.80 20.08
C THR A 331 -13.85 2.55 20.78
N ALA A 332 -14.76 3.53 20.75
CA ALA A 332 -16.09 3.39 21.36
C ALA A 332 -16.89 2.23 20.73
N LEU A 333 -16.83 2.10 19.40
CA LEU A 333 -17.48 1.00 18.68
C LEU A 333 -16.91 -0.35 19.11
N LEU A 334 -15.58 -0.52 19.03
CA LEU A 334 -14.91 -1.78 19.32
C LEU A 334 -15.08 -2.19 20.78
N GLN A 335 -15.01 -1.25 21.72
CA GLN A 335 -15.31 -1.48 23.14
C GLN A 335 -16.73 -2.00 23.34
N THR A 336 -17.71 -1.42 22.65
CA THR A 336 -19.11 -1.89 22.70
C THR A 336 -19.22 -3.29 22.07
N GLY A 337 -18.57 -3.52 20.95
CA GLY A 337 -18.63 -4.78 20.22
C GLY A 337 -17.97 -5.94 20.94
N CYS A 338 -16.84 -5.72 21.63
CA CYS A 338 -16.13 -6.77 22.37
C CYS A 338 -16.52 -6.85 23.86
N GLY A 339 -17.26 -5.86 24.40
CA GLY A 339 -17.75 -5.86 25.78
C GLY A 339 -16.69 -5.55 26.85
N ASN A 340 -15.47 -5.22 26.47
CA ASN A 340 -14.34 -4.91 27.34
C ASN A 340 -13.56 -3.72 26.77
N PRO A 341 -12.68 -3.07 27.58
CA PRO A 341 -11.74 -2.08 27.06
C PRO A 341 -10.93 -2.66 25.88
N VAL A 342 -10.77 -1.87 24.80
CA VAL A 342 -10.10 -2.30 23.57
C VAL A 342 -8.71 -2.93 23.81
N PRO A 343 -7.84 -2.43 24.72
CA PRO A 343 -6.56 -3.07 24.99
C PRO A 343 -6.67 -4.52 25.47
N LEU A 344 -7.70 -4.89 26.23
CA LEU A 344 -7.94 -6.27 26.66
C LEU A 344 -8.37 -7.14 25.47
N CYS A 345 -9.33 -6.65 24.68
CA CYS A 345 -9.81 -7.38 23.48
C CYS A 345 -8.72 -7.54 22.41
N ALA A 346 -7.76 -6.64 22.34
CA ALA A 346 -6.66 -6.71 21.37
C ALA A 346 -5.75 -7.94 21.57
N HIS A 347 -5.74 -8.53 22.75
CA HIS A 347 -5.00 -9.77 23.05
C HIS A 347 -5.79 -11.05 22.76
N GLU A 348 -7.10 -10.94 22.52
CA GLU A 348 -7.97 -12.08 22.24
C GLU A 348 -7.97 -12.37 20.74
N ASP A 349 -6.91 -13.02 20.25
CA ASP A 349 -6.75 -13.37 18.85
C ASP A 349 -6.33 -14.83 18.70
N THR A 350 -7.10 -15.59 17.95
CA THR A 350 -6.80 -16.98 17.57
C THR A 350 -6.62 -17.13 16.06
N GLY A 351 -6.60 -16.01 15.31
CA GLY A 351 -6.40 -15.97 13.88
C GLY A 351 -4.93 -16.08 13.46
N ARG A 352 -4.66 -15.92 12.17
CA ARG A 352 -3.31 -16.08 11.59
C ARG A 352 -2.28 -15.05 12.05
N PHE A 353 -2.73 -13.97 12.69
CA PHE A 353 -1.85 -12.93 13.26
C PHE A 353 -1.59 -13.11 14.76
N SER A 354 -1.99 -14.26 15.35
CA SER A 354 -1.83 -14.53 16.79
C SER A 354 -0.41 -14.90 17.20
N ASP A 355 0.44 -15.35 16.28
CA ASP A 355 1.85 -15.69 16.52
C ASP A 355 2.79 -14.52 16.19
N PRO A 356 3.34 -13.80 17.19
CA PRO A 356 4.23 -12.66 16.95
C PRO A 356 5.51 -13.04 16.20
N ALA A 357 6.07 -14.24 16.45
CA ALA A 357 7.31 -14.65 15.80
C ALA A 357 7.10 -14.93 14.31
N GLN A 358 5.97 -15.53 13.96
CA GLN A 358 5.59 -15.74 12.56
C GLN A 358 5.32 -14.41 11.85
N ASN A 359 4.62 -13.49 12.50
CA ASN A 359 4.35 -12.14 11.96
C ASN A 359 5.66 -11.39 11.69
N GLU A 360 6.60 -11.41 12.64
CA GLU A 360 7.90 -10.75 12.50
C GLU A 360 8.71 -11.35 11.35
N ALA A 361 8.84 -12.67 11.31
CA ALA A 361 9.58 -13.38 10.26
C ALA A 361 9.00 -13.08 8.88
N PHE A 362 7.68 -13.07 8.76
CA PHE A 362 6.99 -12.73 7.51
C PHE A 362 7.24 -11.26 7.12
N TYR A 363 7.08 -10.32 8.07
CA TYR A 363 7.29 -8.91 7.83
C TYR A 363 8.71 -8.61 7.36
N ILE A 364 9.72 -9.18 8.03
CA ILE A 364 11.14 -9.04 7.67
C ILE A 364 11.40 -9.61 6.26
N ALA A 365 10.91 -10.82 5.96
CA ALA A 365 11.13 -11.45 4.66
C ALA A 365 10.56 -10.61 3.51
N THR A 366 9.42 -9.95 3.72
CA THR A 366 8.77 -9.10 2.72
C THR A 366 9.34 -7.68 2.63
N GLN A 367 10.28 -7.29 3.52
CA GLN A 367 10.92 -5.97 3.43
C GLN A 367 11.82 -5.84 2.21
N THR A 368 12.47 -6.91 1.80
CA THR A 368 13.41 -6.89 0.67
C THR A 368 13.11 -7.96 -0.38
N TYR A 369 12.30 -8.96 -0.06
CA TYR A 369 12.11 -10.15 -0.90
C TYR A 369 13.44 -10.82 -1.31
N SER A 370 14.48 -10.66 -0.49
CA SER A 370 15.84 -11.11 -0.78
C SER A 370 16.42 -10.55 -2.09
N LEU A 371 15.94 -9.40 -2.54
CA LEU A 371 16.52 -8.71 -3.70
C LEU A 371 17.94 -8.25 -3.37
N PRO A 372 18.88 -8.28 -4.35
CA PRO A 372 20.24 -7.84 -4.16
C PRO A 372 20.35 -6.37 -3.76
N VAL A 373 21.43 -6.06 -3.03
CA VAL A 373 21.83 -4.69 -2.73
C VAL A 373 22.20 -3.94 -4.01
N VAL A 374 21.64 -2.74 -4.19
CA VAL A 374 21.91 -1.84 -5.30
C VAL A 374 22.88 -0.73 -4.86
N TYR A 375 22.62 -0.15 -3.70
CA TYR A 375 23.39 0.96 -3.14
C TYR A 375 24.31 0.48 -2.00
N ALA A 376 25.45 -0.13 -2.36
CA ALA A 376 26.36 -0.74 -1.39
C ALA A 376 26.84 0.22 -0.29
N LYS A 377 26.86 1.53 -0.55
CA LYS A 377 27.25 2.54 0.44
C LYS A 377 26.29 2.66 1.61
N ASN A 378 25.02 2.28 1.39
CA ASN A 378 23.94 2.38 2.38
C ASN A 378 23.66 1.03 3.06
N ALA A 379 24.20 -0.08 2.54
CA ALA A 379 23.87 -1.43 2.99
C ALA A 379 24.11 -1.69 4.49
N ASP A 380 25.26 -1.25 4.98
CA ASP A 380 25.71 -1.48 6.37
C ASP A 380 25.64 -0.22 7.24
N ARG A 381 24.94 0.81 6.78
CA ARG A 381 24.84 2.09 7.47
C ARG A 381 23.44 2.27 8.05
N LEU A 382 23.35 2.63 9.32
CA LEU A 382 22.12 3.18 9.88
C LEU A 382 21.95 4.63 9.40
N GLU A 383 20.74 4.99 9.01
CA GLU A 383 20.38 6.35 8.62
C GLU A 383 19.66 7.02 9.79
N ASN A 384 20.10 8.23 10.16
CA ASN A 384 19.41 8.98 11.20
C ASN A 384 18.08 9.50 10.65
N VAL A 385 16.99 8.81 10.97
CA VAL A 385 15.64 9.14 10.50
C VAL A 385 15.27 10.59 10.87
N GLY A 386 15.61 11.03 12.09
CA GLY A 386 15.33 12.39 12.54
C GLY A 386 16.03 13.49 11.72
N ASP A 387 17.21 13.20 11.16
CA ASP A 387 17.93 14.16 10.31
C ASP A 387 17.47 14.16 8.85
N ILE A 388 16.93 13.03 8.36
CA ILE A 388 16.67 12.82 6.93
C ILE A 388 15.17 12.88 6.60
N ALA A 389 14.32 12.32 7.47
CA ALA A 389 12.88 12.16 7.27
C ALA A 389 12.14 12.28 8.62
N HIS A 390 12.30 13.41 9.30
CA HIS A 390 11.76 13.67 10.65
C HIS A 390 10.24 13.45 10.77
N GLU A 391 9.50 13.70 9.69
CA GLU A 391 8.06 13.45 9.63
C GLU A 391 7.71 11.95 9.75
N ALA A 392 8.64 11.03 9.50
CA ALA A 392 8.41 9.59 9.66
C ALA A 392 8.06 9.19 11.10
N GLY A 393 8.58 9.92 12.11
CA GLY A 393 8.27 9.72 13.52
C GLY A 393 6.78 9.86 13.84
N PHE A 394 6.01 10.59 13.02
CA PHE A 394 4.56 10.69 13.21
C PHE A 394 3.84 9.34 12.99
N LEU A 395 4.43 8.40 12.25
CA LEU A 395 3.88 7.04 12.12
C LEU A 395 3.80 6.33 13.48
N LEU A 396 4.69 6.67 14.42
CA LEU A 396 4.68 6.12 15.78
C LEU A 396 3.97 7.04 16.78
N THR A 397 4.23 8.35 16.78
CA THR A 397 3.65 9.25 17.79
C THR A 397 2.13 9.39 17.67
N ALA A 398 1.56 9.19 16.48
CA ALA A 398 0.11 9.16 16.29
C ALA A 398 -0.56 7.96 17.00
N ALA A 399 0.14 6.84 17.12
CA ALA A 399 -0.30 5.66 17.85
C ALA A 399 0.11 5.67 19.34
N PHE A 400 1.28 6.22 19.64
CA PHE A 400 1.90 6.25 20.97
C PHE A 400 2.17 7.70 21.42
N PRO A 401 1.14 8.46 21.78
CA PRO A 401 1.24 9.92 22.00
C PRO A 401 2.05 10.32 23.24
N SER A 402 2.50 9.37 24.07
CA SER A 402 3.45 9.64 25.16
C SER A 402 4.89 9.79 24.67
N LEU A 403 5.21 9.35 23.44
CA LEU A 403 6.52 9.55 22.83
C LEU A 403 6.64 10.97 22.26
N THR A 404 7.83 11.54 22.39
CA THR A 404 8.20 12.73 21.60
C THR A 404 8.54 12.32 20.17
N LEU A 405 8.57 13.28 19.25
CA LEU A 405 8.92 12.99 17.87
C LEU A 405 10.37 12.50 17.76
N ASP A 406 11.32 13.12 18.48
CA ASP A 406 12.73 12.70 18.54
C ASP A 406 12.89 11.26 19.07
N GLU A 407 12.09 10.85 20.05
CA GLU A 407 12.10 9.46 20.55
C GLU A 407 11.56 8.48 19.49
N ALA A 408 10.56 8.88 18.74
CA ALA A 408 10.01 8.10 17.66
C ALA A 408 11.04 7.93 16.51
N ASP A 409 11.70 9.00 16.12
CA ASP A 409 12.76 8.98 15.10
C ASP A 409 13.97 8.12 15.54
N GLN A 410 14.35 8.23 16.82
CA GLN A 410 15.37 7.36 17.38
C GLN A 410 14.96 5.88 17.30
N ILE A 411 13.71 5.55 17.64
CA ILE A 411 13.20 4.18 17.55
C ILE A 411 13.24 3.69 16.09
N LEU A 412 12.80 4.51 15.13
CA LEU A 412 12.83 4.16 13.72
C LEU A 412 14.27 3.90 13.24
N THR A 413 15.23 4.76 13.61
CA THR A 413 16.65 4.60 13.31
C THR A 413 17.20 3.28 13.88
N GLU A 414 16.92 3.00 15.15
CA GLU A 414 17.45 1.81 15.85
C GLU A 414 16.82 0.48 15.38
N THR A 415 15.71 0.54 14.65
CA THR A 415 14.97 -0.63 14.18
C THR A 415 14.94 -0.74 12.64
N GLU A 416 15.74 0.04 11.93
CA GLU A 416 15.80 -0.05 10.48
C GLU A 416 16.02 -1.47 9.99
N GLY A 417 15.38 -1.79 8.86
CA GLY A 417 15.62 -2.99 8.10
C GLY A 417 16.92 -2.91 7.27
N PRO A 418 17.20 -3.94 6.47
CA PRO A 418 18.38 -3.97 5.61
C PRO A 418 18.44 -2.77 4.66
N GLY A 419 19.62 -2.14 4.56
CA GLY A 419 19.87 -1.02 3.67
C GLY A 419 20.36 -1.40 2.28
N GLY A 420 20.53 -0.40 1.43
CA GLY A 420 21.08 -0.53 0.09
C GLY A 420 20.12 -1.11 -0.94
N GLY A 421 18.83 -1.25 -0.65
CA GLY A 421 17.81 -1.67 -1.61
C GLY A 421 17.64 -0.70 -2.79
N PHE A 422 16.86 -1.06 -3.79
CA PHE A 422 16.75 -0.29 -5.04
C PHE A 422 16.13 1.12 -4.88
N LEU A 423 15.46 1.40 -3.78
CA LEU A 423 14.93 2.73 -3.43
C LEU A 423 15.79 3.46 -2.39
N ASP A 424 16.75 2.78 -1.77
CA ASP A 424 17.60 3.34 -0.72
C ASP A 424 18.82 4.07 -1.33
N ASP A 425 18.55 5.15 -2.05
CA ASP A 425 19.53 5.99 -2.73
C ASP A 425 20.17 7.04 -1.81
N GLY A 426 19.76 7.10 -0.54
CA GLY A 426 20.17 8.09 0.45
C GLY A 426 19.30 9.35 0.48
N SER A 427 18.18 9.37 -0.24
CA SER A 427 17.17 10.43 -0.19
C SER A 427 16.23 10.27 1.00
N ALA A 428 15.49 11.34 1.36
CA ALA A 428 14.45 11.27 2.38
C ALA A 428 13.38 10.21 2.05
N PHE A 429 13.01 10.06 0.79
CA PHE A 429 12.08 9.00 0.37
C PHE A 429 12.70 7.61 0.56
N GLY A 430 13.99 7.44 0.25
CA GLY A 430 14.71 6.18 0.37
C GLY A 430 14.68 5.59 1.78
N VAL A 431 14.76 6.45 2.81
CA VAL A 431 14.66 6.04 4.24
C VAL A 431 13.38 5.23 4.50
N TYR A 432 12.25 5.60 3.91
CA TYR A 432 10.98 4.87 4.11
C TYR A 432 11.03 3.42 3.61
N SER A 433 11.90 3.11 2.65
CA SER A 433 12.08 1.73 2.17
C SER A 433 12.71 0.82 3.24
N ARG A 434 13.39 1.41 4.24
CA ARG A 434 14.10 0.72 5.32
C ARG A 434 13.30 0.63 6.62
N LEU A 435 12.20 1.38 6.76
CA LEU A 435 11.43 1.40 8.01
C LEU A 435 10.89 0.01 8.37
N ASN A 436 11.39 -0.58 9.46
CA ASN A 436 10.84 -1.79 10.05
C ASN A 436 9.77 -1.41 11.08
N LEU A 437 8.59 -1.06 10.59
CA LEU A 437 7.49 -0.62 11.44
C LEU A 437 6.98 -1.72 12.40
N TYR A 438 7.25 -3.00 12.12
CA TYR A 438 6.92 -4.09 13.05
C TYR A 438 7.77 -4.02 14.32
N ALA A 439 9.10 -3.97 14.16
CA ALA A 439 10.03 -3.85 15.27
C ALA A 439 9.89 -2.49 15.97
N ALA A 440 9.74 -1.42 15.19
CA ALA A 440 9.57 -0.06 15.72
C ALA A 440 8.33 0.06 16.61
N ALA A 441 7.20 -0.49 16.22
CA ALA A 441 5.96 -0.46 17.01
C ALA A 441 6.11 -1.24 18.33
N GLY A 442 6.77 -2.41 18.30
CA GLY A 442 7.05 -3.18 19.52
C GLY A 442 7.89 -2.38 20.52
N LYS A 443 8.95 -1.71 20.05
CA LYS A 443 9.81 -0.86 20.87
C LYS A 443 9.10 0.40 21.35
N ALA A 444 8.28 1.02 20.49
CA ALA A 444 7.46 2.18 20.84
C ALA A 444 6.44 1.86 21.94
N ALA A 445 5.75 0.73 21.84
CA ALA A 445 4.80 0.28 22.87
C ALA A 445 5.49 0.04 24.23
N GLN A 446 6.66 -0.59 24.22
CA GLN A 446 7.46 -0.81 25.46
C GLN A 446 7.89 0.53 26.09
N ARG A 447 8.39 1.48 25.29
CA ARG A 447 8.81 2.80 25.76
C ARG A 447 7.63 3.64 26.26
N ALA A 448 6.49 3.57 25.57
CA ALA A 448 5.27 4.25 25.98
C ALA A 448 4.70 3.72 27.31
N ALA A 449 4.79 2.42 27.55
CA ALA A 449 4.35 1.79 28.79
C ALA A 449 5.26 2.08 30.00
N ALA A 450 6.52 2.49 29.77
CA ALA A 450 7.48 2.84 30.80
C ALA A 450 7.37 4.30 31.30
N LYS A 451 6.54 5.13 30.65
CA LYS A 451 6.25 6.52 31.00
C LYS A 451 4.99 6.65 31.84
#